data_734273c9b8536a6a2c7bcef020471bed
#
_entry.id   734273c9b8536a6a2c7bcef020471bed
#
_cell.length_a   1.000
_cell.length_b   1.000
_cell.length_c   1.000
_cell.angle_alpha   90.00
_cell.angle_beta   90.00
_cell.angle_gamma   90.00
#
_symmetry.space_group_name_H-M   'P 1'
#
loop_
_entity.id
_entity.type
_entity.pdbx_description
1 polymer ?
#
loop_
_entity_poly.entity_id
_entity_poly.type
_entity_poly.pdbx_seq_one_letter_code
_entity_poly.pdbx_strand_id
1 'polypeptide(L)'
;MLEDGNEIFDLRSARASLNTEHGRCTLHLWSEERNLVRQVAGVTERAGVLRLATLRFGQRQAKLLELRAERERRSPTSRDAARKSYTRLLERVLERRFNPWKPERLRTAMDLERSFGPAYTRGVLAQGNTAWAVIGVNGRESAAVIDSVLTPGILWLHHCREQAGGKRLFQGLKVILPTGTAASTSFRMAWFNRDAAQWELWELNERSEELTPCDLSDPGNLRTRLVHLADESSARERFAPGIAAVMELVPPPEQGRVELRLRNPAELAFLLHGLEFARVQVDLEAGSFARHLQVRVGVGAQETELTAANRESIAALVQDLFARRRIDDAEDADAGEARRRRWMQRGIGSTRTAPAHARLTAAGRRGERSQMRDPLFRAAPERWLESMLRRDLAPLTRTLAPHPTPAVPSRLAEFANDPDPDTIGNRAEAVAAEASAQPDGNRWPAQDPPCAAQSQVIPRLDPRHIYSQVPVVAGAGDRGLLDLLGVTADGRLAVIELKADDDPNFVLQGLDYWIRVRHHHRQSSGPDAAPGEFQRHGYFPGVALSPLEPRLYLVAPSLHIHPATETILRYLSPRVEWSLLALDERWRQQIRVVWRKQSGGAHSL
;
A
#
# COMPACT_ATOMS: atom_id res chain seq x y z
N MET A 1 1.01 27.56 -7.55
CA MET A 1 2.18 28.24 -8.14
C MET A 1 1.85 28.74 -9.53
N LEU A 2 2.23 29.97 -9.84
CA LEU A 2 1.92 30.60 -11.11
C LEU A 2 3.22 30.90 -11.89
N GLU A 3 3.24 30.67 -13.21
CA GLU A 3 4.30 31.13 -14.12
C GLU A 3 3.66 32.15 -15.07
N ASP A 4 4.16 33.37 -15.06
CA ASP A 4 3.63 34.50 -15.85
C ASP A 4 2.09 34.69 -15.67
N GLY A 5 1.58 34.48 -14.47
CA GLY A 5 0.17 34.63 -14.11
C GLY A 5 -0.72 33.40 -14.32
N ASN A 6 -0.24 32.36 -15.02
CA ASN A 6 -0.97 31.12 -15.24
C ASN A 6 -0.61 30.06 -14.19
N GLU A 7 -1.60 29.33 -13.68
CA GLU A 7 -1.35 28.24 -12.74
C GLU A 7 -0.67 27.07 -13.44
N ILE A 8 0.55 26.73 -12.98
CA ILE A 8 1.36 25.66 -13.57
C ILE A 8 1.56 24.49 -12.65
N PHE A 9 1.38 24.66 -11.33
CA PHE A 9 1.66 23.62 -10.35
C PHE A 9 0.83 23.80 -9.07
N ASP A 10 0.14 22.74 -8.64
CA ASP A 10 -0.48 22.68 -7.32
C ASP A 10 0.52 22.12 -6.30
N LEU A 11 0.92 22.95 -5.34
CA LEU A 11 1.92 22.58 -4.33
C LEU A 11 1.33 21.74 -3.18
N ARG A 12 0.03 21.49 -3.16
CA ARG A 12 -0.63 20.72 -2.08
C ARG A 12 -0.23 19.26 -2.05
N SER A 13 -0.01 18.69 -3.22
CA SER A 13 0.42 17.28 -3.41
C SER A 13 1.88 17.16 -3.85
N ALA A 14 2.61 18.27 -3.87
CA ALA A 14 3.97 18.32 -4.36
C ALA A 14 4.99 18.22 -3.23
N ARG A 15 6.12 17.60 -3.56
CA ARG A 15 7.34 17.67 -2.76
C ARG A 15 8.27 18.71 -3.36
N ALA A 16 9.05 19.35 -2.50
CA ALA A 16 10.01 20.35 -2.91
C ALA A 16 11.39 20.04 -2.35
N SER A 17 12.43 20.26 -3.15
CA SER A 17 13.79 20.34 -2.65
C SER A 17 14.47 21.57 -3.22
N LEU A 18 15.32 22.19 -2.41
CA LEU A 18 16.19 23.29 -2.79
C LEU A 18 17.61 22.80 -2.62
N ASN A 19 18.37 22.79 -3.70
CA ASN A 19 19.77 22.40 -3.68
C ASN A 19 20.65 23.58 -4.07
N THR A 20 21.71 23.81 -3.29
CA THR A 20 22.67 24.89 -3.58
C THR A 20 24.03 24.27 -3.77
N GLU A 21 24.49 24.20 -5.04
CA GLU A 21 25.79 23.69 -5.41
C GLU A 21 26.53 24.69 -6.31
N HIS A 22 27.81 24.89 -6.07
CA HIS A 22 28.69 25.75 -6.86
C HIS A 22 28.12 27.18 -7.06
N GLY A 23 27.47 27.74 -6.02
CA GLY A 23 26.88 29.08 -6.09
C GLY A 23 25.60 29.18 -6.92
N ARG A 24 25.03 28.05 -7.35
CA ARG A 24 23.74 27.97 -8.07
C ARG A 24 22.70 27.36 -7.18
N CYS A 25 21.52 27.97 -7.12
CA CYS A 25 20.38 27.46 -6.39
C CYS A 25 19.39 26.81 -7.36
N THR A 26 19.07 25.55 -7.15
CA THR A 26 18.14 24.78 -7.97
C THR A 26 16.90 24.43 -7.16
N LEU A 27 15.74 24.86 -7.63
CA LEU A 27 14.44 24.48 -7.11
C LEU A 27 13.92 23.28 -7.89
N HIS A 28 13.64 22.20 -7.18
CA HIS A 28 12.99 21.01 -7.71
C HIS A 28 11.65 20.80 -7.02
N LEU A 29 10.59 20.76 -7.82
CA LEU A 29 9.22 20.49 -7.36
C LEU A 29 8.70 19.28 -8.14
N TRP A 30 8.16 18.28 -7.43
CA TRP A 30 7.61 17.09 -8.07
C TRP A 30 6.34 16.62 -7.40
N SER A 31 5.44 16.11 -8.20
CA SER A 31 4.22 15.40 -7.83
C SER A 31 4.12 14.12 -8.65
N GLU A 32 3.10 13.31 -8.43
CA GLU A 32 2.86 12.11 -9.23
C GLU A 32 2.65 12.41 -10.73
N GLU A 33 2.14 13.59 -11.04
CA GLU A 33 1.78 13.97 -12.41
C GLU A 33 2.81 14.88 -13.09
N ARG A 34 3.60 15.64 -12.33
CA ARG A 34 4.46 16.69 -12.88
C ARG A 34 5.76 16.82 -12.12
N ASN A 35 6.80 17.14 -12.87
CA ASN A 35 8.13 17.44 -12.36
C ASN A 35 8.60 18.79 -12.92
N LEU A 36 9.06 19.66 -12.04
CA LEU A 36 9.52 21.00 -12.38
C LEU A 36 10.89 21.27 -11.76
N VAL A 37 11.90 21.49 -12.59
CA VAL A 37 13.23 21.91 -12.13
C VAL A 37 13.55 23.26 -12.72
N ARG A 38 14.01 24.19 -11.87
CA ARG A 38 14.38 25.54 -12.25
C ARG A 38 15.64 25.97 -11.50
N GLN A 39 16.52 26.65 -12.20
CA GLN A 39 17.61 27.38 -11.53
C GLN A 39 17.06 28.71 -11.01
N VAL A 40 17.22 29.00 -9.74
CA VAL A 40 16.77 30.25 -9.12
C VAL A 40 17.85 31.29 -9.29
N ALA A 41 17.53 32.37 -10.00
CA ALA A 41 18.42 33.49 -10.26
C ALA A 41 18.20 34.67 -9.27
N GLY A 42 17.01 34.77 -8.70
CA GLY A 42 16.67 35.82 -7.75
C GLY A 42 15.41 35.48 -6.97
N VAL A 43 15.33 35.98 -5.74
CA VAL A 43 14.21 35.78 -4.82
C VAL A 43 13.76 37.13 -4.31
N THR A 44 12.46 37.39 -4.36
CA THR A 44 11.83 38.57 -3.76
C THR A 44 10.56 38.15 -3.05
N GLU A 45 10.35 38.64 -1.86
CA GLU A 45 9.11 38.46 -1.12
C GLU A 45 8.40 39.79 -0.96
N ARG A 46 7.13 39.85 -1.36
CA ARG A 46 6.32 41.06 -1.19
C ARG A 46 4.87 40.68 -0.91
N ALA A 47 4.33 41.21 0.15
CA ALA A 47 2.91 41.02 0.53
C ALA A 47 2.47 39.54 0.62
N GLY A 48 3.35 38.65 1.15
CA GLY A 48 3.05 37.22 1.29
C GLY A 48 3.08 36.44 -0.03
N VAL A 49 3.66 37.01 -1.09
CA VAL A 49 3.94 36.33 -2.37
C VAL A 49 5.44 36.19 -2.53
N LEU A 50 5.92 34.97 -2.63
CA LEU A 50 7.30 34.67 -2.96
C LEU A 50 7.47 34.65 -4.47
N ARG A 51 8.28 35.55 -5.00
CA ARG A 51 8.58 35.66 -6.42
C ARG A 51 9.98 35.17 -6.69
N LEU A 52 10.09 34.16 -7.55
CA LEU A 52 11.35 33.55 -7.95
C LEU A 52 11.62 33.89 -9.42
N ALA A 53 12.68 34.63 -9.69
CA ALA A 53 13.20 34.71 -11.06
C ALA A 53 13.93 33.41 -11.35
N THR A 54 13.45 32.62 -12.29
CA THR A 54 13.97 31.28 -12.57
C THR A 54 14.34 31.08 -14.02
N LEU A 55 15.38 30.30 -14.24
CA LEU A 55 15.85 29.89 -15.56
C LEU A 55 15.51 28.42 -15.78
N ARG A 56 14.97 28.07 -16.93
CA ARG A 56 14.95 26.69 -17.40
C ARG A 56 16.35 26.30 -17.88
N PHE A 57 16.75 25.06 -17.67
CA PHE A 57 18.03 24.60 -18.17
C PHE A 57 18.13 24.83 -19.69
N GLY A 58 19.24 25.47 -20.12
CA GLY A 58 19.45 25.81 -21.52
C GLY A 58 18.79 27.11 -22.00
N GLN A 59 17.99 27.79 -21.19
CA GLN A 59 17.38 29.08 -21.53
C GLN A 59 18.09 30.24 -20.84
N ARG A 60 18.30 31.35 -21.58
CA ARG A 60 18.92 32.57 -21.04
C ARG A 60 17.92 33.58 -20.49
N GLN A 61 16.64 33.42 -20.81
CA GLN A 61 15.59 34.31 -20.36
C GLN A 61 14.96 33.82 -19.08
N ALA A 62 15.01 34.63 -18.03
CA ALA A 62 14.39 34.32 -16.76
C ALA A 62 12.85 34.44 -16.86
N LYS A 63 12.15 33.47 -16.29
CA LYS A 63 10.71 33.51 -16.08
C LYS A 63 10.38 33.72 -14.62
N LEU A 64 9.30 34.42 -14.37
CA LEU A 64 8.85 34.72 -13.03
C LEU A 64 7.90 33.62 -12.53
N LEU A 65 8.33 32.92 -11.49
CA LEU A 65 7.45 32.02 -10.73
C LEU A 65 6.92 32.75 -9.49
N GLU A 66 5.61 32.81 -9.35
CA GLU A 66 4.97 33.31 -8.15
C GLU A 66 4.44 32.15 -7.30
N LEU A 67 4.98 32.02 -6.08
CA LEU A 67 4.41 31.16 -5.07
C LEU A 67 3.54 32.04 -4.17
N ARG A 68 2.26 31.90 -4.32
CA ARG A 68 1.30 32.55 -3.45
C ARG A 68 0.92 31.59 -2.36
N ALA A 69 1.12 31.97 -1.11
CA ALA A 69 0.47 31.28 -0.01
C ALA A 69 -1.05 31.36 -0.29
N GLU A 70 -1.70 30.21 -0.38
CA GLU A 70 -3.16 30.19 -0.42
C GLU A 70 -3.62 30.82 0.88
N ARG A 71 -4.07 32.08 0.78
CA ARG A 71 -4.53 32.83 1.96
C ARG A 71 -5.59 32.01 2.66
N GLU A 72 -5.20 31.44 3.78
CA GLU A 72 -6.02 31.13 4.95
C GLU A 72 -7.45 30.63 4.75
N ARG A 73 -7.67 29.65 3.88
CA ARG A 73 -8.87 28.83 4.07
C ARG A 73 -8.60 27.54 4.85
N ARG A 74 -7.33 27.28 5.20
CA ARG A 74 -6.95 26.02 5.87
C ARG A 74 -5.87 26.20 6.93
N SER A 75 -6.06 27.16 7.86
CA SER A 75 -5.29 27.09 9.11
C SER A 75 -5.67 25.80 9.85
N PRO A 76 -4.77 25.15 10.59
CA PRO A 76 -5.13 24.02 11.46
C PRO A 76 -6.36 24.31 12.32
N THR A 77 -6.50 25.54 12.81
CA THR A 77 -7.68 26.07 13.52
C THR A 77 -8.96 26.03 12.67
N SER A 78 -8.88 26.31 11.37
CA SER A 78 -10.07 26.28 10.50
C SER A 78 -10.51 24.86 10.16
N ARG A 79 -9.58 23.91 10.01
CA ARG A 79 -9.90 22.48 9.83
C ARG A 79 -10.52 21.89 11.09
N ASP A 80 -9.96 22.18 12.25
CA ASP A 80 -10.49 21.67 13.52
C ASP A 80 -11.86 22.27 13.83
N ALA A 81 -12.08 23.55 13.51
CA ALA A 81 -13.38 24.16 13.60
C ALA A 81 -14.41 23.52 12.65
N ALA A 82 -14.00 23.21 11.40
CA ALA A 82 -14.84 22.50 10.44
C ALA A 82 -15.19 21.08 10.91
N ARG A 83 -14.23 20.34 11.45
CA ARG A 83 -14.43 19.00 12.04
C ARG A 83 -15.39 19.03 13.22
N LYS A 84 -15.22 19.99 14.14
CA LYS A 84 -16.13 20.19 15.27
C LYS A 84 -17.54 20.58 14.81
N SER A 85 -17.67 21.45 13.80
CA SER A 85 -18.95 21.80 13.20
C SER A 85 -19.64 20.60 12.56
N TYR A 86 -18.89 19.80 11.81
CA TYR A 86 -19.38 18.56 11.22
C TYR A 86 -19.84 17.55 12.28
N THR A 87 -19.10 17.40 13.37
CA THR A 87 -19.50 16.51 14.46
C THR A 87 -20.85 16.88 15.03
N ARG A 88 -21.11 18.18 15.27
CA ARG A 88 -22.41 18.67 15.76
C ARG A 88 -23.53 18.48 14.74
N LEU A 89 -23.22 18.72 13.45
CA LEU A 89 -24.15 18.46 12.35
C LEU A 89 -24.54 16.98 12.31
N LEU A 90 -23.56 16.10 12.31
CA LEU A 90 -23.76 14.66 12.28
C LEU A 90 -24.61 14.19 13.47
N GLU A 91 -24.35 14.68 14.67
CA GLU A 91 -25.13 14.37 15.87
C GLU A 91 -26.62 14.69 15.68
N ARG A 92 -26.94 15.92 15.25
CA ARG A 92 -28.35 16.33 14.99
C ARG A 92 -29.02 15.48 13.90
N VAL A 93 -28.28 15.19 12.83
CA VAL A 93 -28.82 14.39 11.71
C VAL A 93 -29.08 12.96 12.13
N LEU A 94 -28.18 12.35 12.91
CA LEU A 94 -28.35 11.00 13.45
C LEU A 94 -29.54 10.93 14.43
N GLU A 95 -29.68 11.89 15.33
CA GLU A 95 -30.85 11.97 16.24
C GLU A 95 -32.16 12.04 15.49
N ARG A 96 -32.25 12.88 14.47
CA ARG A 96 -33.46 13.04 13.66
C ARG A 96 -33.80 11.82 12.83
N ARG A 97 -32.77 11.22 12.18
CA ARG A 97 -32.98 10.15 11.20
C ARG A 97 -33.22 8.78 11.81
N PHE A 98 -32.57 8.50 12.95
CA PHE A 98 -32.56 7.19 13.56
C PHE A 98 -33.33 7.11 14.89
N ASN A 99 -34.17 8.10 15.21
CA ASN A 99 -35.04 8.01 16.39
C ASN A 99 -35.78 6.65 16.43
N PRO A 100 -35.75 5.86 17.52
CA PRO A 100 -35.37 6.25 18.90
C PRO A 100 -33.88 5.99 19.28
N TRP A 101 -33.02 5.66 18.34
CA TRP A 101 -31.59 5.51 18.60
C TRP A 101 -30.96 6.86 18.95
N LYS A 102 -30.07 6.89 19.94
CA LYS A 102 -29.39 8.10 20.39
C LYS A 102 -27.90 8.07 20.06
N PRO A 103 -27.33 9.14 19.48
CA PRO A 103 -25.90 9.26 19.29
C PRO A 103 -25.20 9.43 20.64
N GLU A 104 -24.09 8.72 20.82
CA GLU A 104 -23.26 8.78 22.02
C GLU A 104 -21.79 8.97 21.63
N ARG A 105 -21.07 9.84 22.37
CA ARG A 105 -19.61 9.97 22.29
C ARG A 105 -19.06 10.31 20.89
N LEU A 106 -19.79 11.10 20.12
CA LEU A 106 -19.27 11.58 18.83
C LEU A 106 -18.03 12.46 19.04
N ARG A 107 -16.91 12.08 18.41
CA ARG A 107 -15.63 12.75 18.59
C ARG A 107 -14.71 12.65 17.38
N THR A 108 -13.81 13.63 17.22
CA THR A 108 -12.75 13.69 16.19
C THR A 108 -11.34 13.64 16.81
N ALA A 109 -11.20 13.17 18.04
CA ALA A 109 -9.90 13.13 18.72
C ALA A 109 -8.91 12.19 18.04
N MET A 110 -7.64 12.60 17.97
CA MET A 110 -6.54 11.71 17.57
C MET A 110 -6.32 10.65 18.63
N ASP A 111 -6.07 9.43 18.18
CA ASP A 111 -5.69 8.30 19.03
C ASP A 111 -4.62 7.49 18.27
N LEU A 112 -3.36 7.76 18.59
CA LEU A 112 -2.22 7.17 17.89
C LEU A 112 -2.06 5.67 18.19
N GLU A 113 -2.42 5.23 19.39
CA GLU A 113 -2.32 3.82 19.78
C GLU A 113 -3.21 2.93 18.92
N ARG A 114 -4.35 3.49 18.44
CA ARG A 114 -5.34 2.77 17.65
C ARG A 114 -5.44 3.26 16.20
N SER A 115 -4.49 4.04 15.75
CA SER A 115 -4.43 4.58 14.37
C SER A 115 -5.65 5.42 13.97
N PHE A 116 -6.31 6.08 14.91
CA PHE A 116 -7.43 6.97 14.61
C PHE A 116 -6.95 8.41 14.38
N GLY A 117 -7.15 8.90 13.16
CA GLY A 117 -6.91 10.29 12.80
C GLY A 117 -8.07 11.23 13.17
N PRO A 118 -7.81 12.53 13.28
CA PRO A 118 -8.85 13.53 13.58
C PRO A 118 -9.76 13.86 12.40
N ALA A 119 -9.49 13.31 11.21
CA ALA A 119 -10.28 13.53 10.01
C ALA A 119 -11.66 12.86 10.06
N TYR A 120 -11.80 11.84 10.91
CA TYR A 120 -13.01 11.03 11.01
C TYR A 120 -13.74 11.31 12.31
N THR A 121 -15.01 11.68 12.19
CA THR A 121 -15.94 11.71 13.33
C THR A 121 -16.42 10.31 13.62
N ARG A 122 -16.14 9.80 14.80
CA ARG A 122 -16.54 8.47 15.25
C ARG A 122 -17.33 8.51 16.53
N GLY A 123 -18.30 7.62 16.67
CA GLY A 123 -19.17 7.52 17.83
C GLY A 123 -20.00 6.26 17.82
N VAL A 124 -21.04 6.26 18.62
CA VAL A 124 -21.96 5.14 18.79
C VAL A 124 -23.38 5.65 18.63
N LEU A 125 -24.23 4.87 17.98
CA LEU A 125 -25.66 5.09 17.92
C LEU A 125 -26.31 3.97 18.74
N ALA A 126 -26.95 4.30 19.87
CA ALA A 126 -27.37 3.31 20.85
C ALA A 126 -28.87 3.34 21.11
N GLN A 127 -29.45 2.16 21.35
CA GLN A 127 -30.82 1.98 21.82
C GLN A 127 -30.87 0.80 22.80
N GLY A 128 -31.07 1.10 24.07
CA GLY A 128 -31.04 0.07 25.11
C GLY A 128 -29.70 -0.68 25.15
N ASN A 129 -29.75 -1.99 25.02
CA ASN A 129 -28.57 -2.86 25.03
C ASN A 129 -27.97 -3.10 23.63
N THR A 130 -28.52 -2.50 22.58
CA THR A 130 -28.02 -2.63 21.22
C THR A 130 -27.37 -1.33 20.75
N ALA A 131 -26.37 -1.43 19.87
CA ALA A 131 -25.65 -0.28 19.35
C ALA A 131 -25.13 -0.50 17.91
N TRP A 132 -24.82 0.60 17.26
CA TRP A 132 -24.08 0.68 16.02
C TRP A 132 -22.81 1.48 16.22
N ALA A 133 -21.72 1.02 15.68
CA ALA A 133 -20.56 1.88 15.49
C ALA A 133 -20.85 2.86 14.34
N VAL A 134 -20.48 4.11 14.51
CA VAL A 134 -20.69 5.15 13.50
C VAL A 134 -19.38 5.82 13.18
N ILE A 135 -19.12 6.02 11.89
CA ILE A 135 -18.00 6.83 11.40
C ILE A 135 -18.47 7.76 10.28
N GLY A 136 -17.99 8.99 10.30
CA GLY A 136 -18.30 9.96 9.27
C GLY A 136 -17.11 10.83 8.91
N VAL A 137 -17.08 11.33 7.68
CA VAL A 137 -16.04 12.23 7.18
C VAL A 137 -16.71 13.42 6.48
N ASN A 138 -16.20 14.64 6.70
CA ASN A 138 -16.77 15.82 6.07
C ASN A 138 -16.24 16.03 4.65
N GLY A 139 -17.03 16.72 3.80
CA GLY A 139 -16.72 16.97 2.41
C GLY A 139 -15.54 17.92 2.14
N ARG A 140 -14.93 18.48 3.20
CA ARG A 140 -13.74 19.34 3.07
C ARG A 140 -12.42 18.56 3.23
N GLU A 141 -12.49 17.30 3.60
CA GLU A 141 -11.30 16.43 3.62
C GLU A 141 -10.90 16.06 2.19
N SER A 142 -9.67 15.58 2.00
CA SER A 142 -9.19 15.16 0.68
C SER A 142 -9.91 13.89 0.21
N ALA A 143 -9.96 13.70 -1.10
CA ALA A 143 -10.53 12.47 -1.70
C ALA A 143 -9.89 11.20 -1.13
N ALA A 144 -8.56 11.19 -0.93
CA ALA A 144 -7.85 10.07 -0.33
C ALA A 144 -8.30 9.77 1.11
N VAL A 145 -8.58 10.80 1.92
CA VAL A 145 -9.10 10.63 3.28
C VAL A 145 -10.52 10.06 3.25
N ILE A 146 -11.37 10.55 2.34
CA ILE A 146 -12.74 10.05 2.18
C ILE A 146 -12.73 8.59 1.76
N ASP A 147 -11.90 8.24 0.77
CA ASP A 147 -11.77 6.86 0.25
C ASP A 147 -11.22 5.86 1.28
N SER A 148 -10.40 6.33 2.21
CA SER A 148 -9.78 5.50 3.26
C SER A 148 -10.66 5.30 4.50
N VAL A 149 -11.93 5.76 4.52
CA VAL A 149 -12.81 5.73 5.71
C VAL A 149 -13.07 4.33 6.28
N LEU A 150 -13.04 3.30 5.43
CA LEU A 150 -13.36 1.93 5.85
C LEU A 150 -12.37 1.36 6.86
N THR A 151 -11.08 1.61 6.68
CA THR A 151 -10.05 1.15 7.63
C THR A 151 -10.34 1.65 9.05
N PRO A 152 -10.40 2.96 9.34
CA PRO A 152 -10.73 3.44 10.67
C PRO A 152 -12.15 3.06 11.10
N GLY A 153 -13.10 2.88 10.18
CA GLY A 153 -14.46 2.43 10.48
C GLY A 153 -14.49 1.02 11.05
N ILE A 154 -13.83 0.07 10.39
CA ILE A 154 -13.73 -1.33 10.84
C ILE A 154 -13.01 -1.41 12.19
N LEU A 155 -11.88 -0.69 12.32
CA LEU A 155 -11.14 -0.64 13.58
C LEU A 155 -11.98 -0.02 14.70
N TRP A 156 -12.82 0.96 14.39
CA TRP A 156 -13.74 1.54 15.37
C TRP A 156 -14.82 0.55 15.83
N LEU A 157 -15.45 -0.17 14.89
CA LEU A 157 -16.39 -1.23 15.21
C LEU A 157 -15.77 -2.30 16.11
N HIS A 158 -14.56 -2.76 15.75
CA HIS A 158 -13.82 -3.76 16.52
C HIS A 158 -13.53 -3.27 17.94
N HIS A 159 -13.00 -2.05 18.07
CA HIS A 159 -12.74 -1.41 19.34
C HIS A 159 -14.00 -1.26 20.21
N CYS A 160 -15.13 -0.87 19.62
CA CYS A 160 -16.39 -0.75 20.34
C CYS A 160 -16.85 -2.11 20.91
N ARG A 161 -16.69 -3.18 20.15
CA ARG A 161 -17.02 -4.55 20.58
C ARG A 161 -16.14 -5.02 21.73
N GLU A 162 -14.83 -4.79 21.64
CA GLU A 162 -13.87 -5.12 22.70
C GLU A 162 -14.20 -4.36 23.99
N GLN A 163 -14.45 -3.06 23.90
CA GLN A 163 -14.76 -2.22 25.07
C GLN A 163 -16.12 -2.56 25.70
N ALA A 164 -17.05 -3.07 24.91
CA ALA A 164 -18.36 -3.46 25.44
C ALA A 164 -18.31 -4.68 26.35
N GLY A 165 -17.33 -5.58 26.18
CA GLY A 165 -17.15 -6.77 27.01
C GLY A 165 -18.45 -7.60 27.19
N GLY A 166 -19.28 -7.68 26.14
CA GLY A 166 -20.58 -8.36 26.15
C GLY A 166 -21.75 -7.58 26.79
N LYS A 167 -21.49 -6.42 27.41
CA LYS A 167 -22.55 -5.59 28.05
C LYS A 167 -23.47 -4.89 27.03
N ARG A 168 -23.02 -4.72 25.80
CA ARG A 168 -23.75 -4.07 24.70
C ARG A 168 -23.49 -4.80 23.40
N LEU A 169 -24.55 -5.11 22.64
CA LEU A 169 -24.46 -5.78 21.35
C LEU A 169 -24.28 -4.76 20.24
N PHE A 170 -23.12 -4.77 19.58
CA PHE A 170 -22.87 -3.96 18.40
C PHE A 170 -23.30 -4.71 17.12
N GLN A 171 -24.39 -4.25 16.51
CA GLN A 171 -24.96 -4.85 15.30
C GLN A 171 -24.04 -4.71 14.10
N GLY A 172 -23.41 -3.54 13.94
CA GLY A 172 -22.57 -3.29 12.77
C GLY A 172 -21.98 -1.88 12.73
N LEU A 173 -21.64 -1.45 11.51
CA LEU A 173 -21.02 -0.17 11.20
C LEU A 173 -21.91 0.65 10.27
N LYS A 174 -22.19 1.90 10.64
CA LYS A 174 -22.76 2.92 9.76
C LYS A 174 -21.65 3.86 9.30
N VAL A 175 -21.44 3.94 7.99
CA VAL A 175 -20.47 4.85 7.37
C VAL A 175 -21.22 6.00 6.73
N ILE A 176 -20.83 7.24 7.05
CA ILE A 176 -21.44 8.45 6.54
C ILE A 176 -20.44 9.26 5.72
N LEU A 177 -20.71 9.43 4.44
CA LEU A 177 -19.86 10.10 3.46
C LEU A 177 -20.53 11.36 2.90
N PRO A 178 -19.75 12.30 2.37
CA PRO A 178 -20.29 13.40 1.60
C PRO A 178 -21.03 12.92 0.35
N THR A 179 -22.09 13.58 -0.04
CA THR A 179 -22.87 13.26 -1.25
C THR A 179 -21.97 13.15 -2.50
N GLY A 180 -22.15 12.09 -3.27
CA GLY A 180 -21.43 11.80 -4.51
C GLY A 180 -20.05 11.16 -4.34
N THR A 181 -19.69 10.73 -3.12
CA THR A 181 -18.38 10.10 -2.85
C THR A 181 -18.45 8.65 -2.40
N ALA A 182 -19.64 8.05 -2.39
CA ALA A 182 -19.87 6.74 -1.80
C ALA A 182 -19.47 5.56 -2.71
N ALA A 183 -19.26 5.76 -4.01
CA ALA A 183 -19.14 4.66 -4.97
C ALA A 183 -18.03 3.65 -4.63
N SER A 184 -16.80 4.13 -4.36
CA SER A 184 -15.66 3.24 -4.03
C SER A 184 -15.87 2.51 -2.69
N THR A 185 -16.40 3.20 -1.70
CA THR A 185 -16.74 2.60 -0.41
C THR A 185 -17.85 1.57 -0.54
N SER A 186 -18.87 1.85 -1.34
CA SER A 186 -20.02 0.97 -1.56
C SER A 186 -19.62 -0.38 -2.14
N PHE A 187 -18.88 -0.41 -3.26
CA PHE A 187 -18.53 -1.68 -3.87
C PHE A 187 -17.55 -2.50 -3.00
N ARG A 188 -16.69 -1.86 -2.18
CA ARG A 188 -15.85 -2.56 -1.20
C ARG A 188 -16.68 -3.16 -0.07
N MET A 189 -17.64 -2.40 0.49
CA MET A 189 -18.53 -2.87 1.57
C MET A 189 -19.42 -4.04 1.15
N ALA A 190 -19.77 -4.16 -0.13
CA ALA A 190 -20.52 -5.31 -0.66
C ALA A 190 -19.79 -6.65 -0.46
N TRP A 191 -18.46 -6.62 -0.22
CA TRP A 191 -17.59 -7.78 0.00
C TRP A 191 -17.18 -7.97 1.45
N PHE A 192 -17.88 -7.34 2.38
CA PHE A 192 -17.69 -7.63 3.80
C PHE A 192 -18.62 -8.75 4.26
N ASN A 193 -18.18 -9.45 5.29
CA ASN A 193 -18.91 -10.54 5.91
C ASN A 193 -20.15 -10.01 6.64
N ARG A 194 -21.33 -10.39 6.15
CA ARG A 194 -22.62 -9.98 6.72
C ARG A 194 -22.98 -10.73 7.98
N ASP A 195 -22.41 -11.93 8.18
CA ASP A 195 -22.59 -12.70 9.42
C ASP A 195 -21.74 -12.13 10.55
N ALA A 196 -20.59 -11.52 10.21
CA ALA A 196 -19.73 -10.86 11.18
C ALA A 196 -20.31 -9.51 11.66
N ALA A 197 -20.95 -8.75 10.77
CA ALA A 197 -21.56 -7.45 11.10
C ALA A 197 -22.55 -7.02 10.01
N GLN A 198 -23.47 -6.14 10.40
CA GLN A 198 -24.30 -5.40 9.44
C GLN A 198 -23.52 -4.17 8.94
N TRP A 199 -23.65 -3.86 7.65
CA TRP A 199 -22.90 -2.82 6.99
C TRP A 199 -23.86 -1.85 6.32
N GLU A 200 -23.82 -0.58 6.71
CA GLU A 200 -24.65 0.46 6.12
C GLU A 200 -23.80 1.65 5.67
N LEU A 201 -24.09 2.12 4.47
CA LEU A 201 -23.46 3.30 3.88
C LEU A 201 -24.52 4.36 3.62
N TRP A 202 -24.21 5.59 3.99
CA TRP A 202 -25.08 6.73 3.88
C TRP A 202 -24.34 7.92 3.28
N GLU A 203 -25.01 8.68 2.44
CA GLU A 203 -24.52 9.98 1.97
C GLU A 203 -25.21 11.11 2.72
N LEU A 204 -24.41 12.05 3.22
CA LEU A 204 -24.85 13.23 3.90
C LEU A 204 -24.66 14.48 3.04
N ASN A 205 -25.75 15.15 2.72
CA ASN A 205 -25.70 16.50 2.19
C ASN A 205 -25.57 17.49 3.36
N GLU A 206 -24.38 18.05 3.55
CA GLU A 206 -24.10 18.95 4.68
C GLU A 206 -24.90 20.26 4.64
N ARG A 207 -25.44 20.66 3.46
CA ARG A 207 -26.21 21.90 3.30
C ARG A 207 -27.69 21.69 3.61
N SER A 208 -28.29 20.61 3.09
CA SER A 208 -29.72 20.30 3.36
C SER A 208 -29.91 19.47 4.63
N GLU A 209 -28.83 19.01 5.26
CA GLU A 209 -28.85 18.07 6.39
C GLU A 209 -29.62 16.77 6.08
N GLU A 210 -29.64 16.36 4.82
CA GLU A 210 -30.32 15.16 4.35
C GLU A 210 -29.38 13.97 4.33
N LEU A 211 -29.84 12.83 4.85
CA LEU A 211 -29.11 11.59 4.91
C LEU A 211 -29.79 10.52 4.03
N THR A 212 -29.12 10.11 2.97
CA THR A 212 -29.62 9.16 1.97
C THR A 212 -28.91 7.83 2.08
N PRO A 213 -29.61 6.67 2.15
CA PRO A 213 -28.96 5.37 2.15
C PRO A 213 -28.38 5.05 0.77
N CYS A 214 -27.22 4.38 0.76
CA CYS A 214 -26.59 3.89 -0.47
C CYS A 214 -26.89 2.40 -0.65
N ASP A 215 -27.22 2.00 -1.86
CA ASP A 215 -27.34 0.58 -2.22
C ASP A 215 -25.95 0.00 -2.47
N LEU A 216 -25.53 -0.92 -1.61
CA LEU A 216 -24.25 -1.63 -1.74
C LEU A 216 -24.23 -2.62 -2.90
N SER A 217 -25.41 -3.02 -3.40
CA SER A 217 -25.55 -4.00 -4.48
C SER A 217 -25.60 -3.37 -5.87
N ASP A 218 -25.66 -2.03 -5.95
CA ASP A 218 -25.73 -1.33 -7.23
C ASP A 218 -24.43 -1.55 -8.05
N PRO A 219 -24.52 -2.25 -9.20
CA PRO A 219 -23.37 -2.48 -10.06
C PRO A 219 -22.78 -1.19 -10.66
N GLY A 220 -23.57 -0.10 -10.73
CA GLY A 220 -23.12 1.21 -11.18
C GLY A 220 -22.06 1.87 -10.29
N ASN A 221 -21.91 1.38 -9.04
CA ASN A 221 -20.86 1.84 -8.13
C ASN A 221 -19.45 1.42 -8.60
N LEU A 222 -19.34 0.32 -9.35
CA LEU A 222 -18.07 -0.16 -9.87
C LEU A 222 -17.86 0.34 -11.30
N ARG A 223 -16.93 1.28 -11.47
CA ARG A 223 -16.46 1.75 -12.77
C ARG A 223 -15.06 1.21 -12.99
N THR A 224 -14.89 0.32 -13.96
CA THR A 224 -13.59 -0.29 -14.25
C THR A 224 -13.45 -0.56 -15.74
N ARG A 225 -12.24 -0.51 -16.26
CA ARG A 225 -11.89 -0.79 -17.65
C ARG A 225 -10.57 -1.53 -17.70
N LEU A 226 -10.55 -2.65 -18.41
CA LEU A 226 -9.31 -3.36 -18.70
C LEU A 226 -8.63 -2.73 -19.94
N VAL A 227 -7.33 -2.52 -19.85
CA VAL A 227 -6.52 -1.98 -20.96
C VAL A 227 -5.87 -3.15 -21.70
N HIS A 228 -5.80 -3.05 -23.05
CA HIS A 228 -5.11 -4.04 -23.86
C HIS A 228 -3.65 -4.17 -23.46
N LEU A 229 -3.19 -5.42 -23.32
CA LEU A 229 -1.78 -5.71 -23.18
C LEU A 229 -1.06 -5.33 -24.48
N ALA A 230 -0.01 -4.55 -24.37
CA ALA A 230 0.78 -4.21 -25.54
C ALA A 230 1.61 -5.43 -25.98
N ASP A 231 1.73 -5.61 -27.30
CA ASP A 231 2.55 -6.69 -27.87
C ASP A 231 4.05 -6.41 -27.63
N GLU A 232 4.61 -7.14 -26.67
CA GLU A 232 6.02 -7.00 -26.30
C GLU A 232 6.98 -7.45 -27.40
N SER A 233 6.61 -8.43 -28.22
CA SER A 233 7.50 -8.94 -29.28
C SER A 233 7.67 -7.91 -30.39
N SER A 234 6.58 -7.41 -30.93
CA SER A 234 6.62 -6.32 -31.92
C SER A 234 7.26 -5.04 -31.37
N ALA A 235 7.09 -4.79 -30.06
CA ALA A 235 7.75 -3.66 -29.42
C ALA A 235 9.26 -3.85 -29.32
N ARG A 236 9.73 -5.04 -28.93
CA ARG A 236 11.17 -5.34 -28.85
C ARG A 236 11.86 -5.20 -30.21
N GLU A 237 11.24 -5.66 -31.28
CA GLU A 237 11.74 -5.46 -32.66
C GLU A 237 11.81 -3.98 -33.01
N ARG A 238 10.75 -3.22 -32.73
CA ARG A 238 10.68 -1.78 -33.01
C ARG A 238 11.75 -0.99 -32.26
N PHE A 239 11.99 -1.31 -31.02
CA PHE A 239 12.94 -0.62 -30.16
C PHE A 239 14.35 -1.24 -30.18
N ALA A 240 14.62 -2.27 -30.99
CA ALA A 240 15.90 -2.99 -30.98
C ALA A 240 17.14 -2.10 -31.07
N PRO A 241 17.21 -1.07 -31.95
CA PRO A 241 18.38 -0.18 -31.98
C PRO A 241 18.55 0.62 -30.68
N GLY A 242 17.45 1.11 -30.09
CA GLY A 242 17.48 1.83 -28.84
C GLY A 242 17.83 0.92 -27.65
N ILE A 243 17.35 -0.33 -27.67
CA ILE A 243 17.71 -1.35 -26.66
C ILE A 243 19.20 -1.60 -26.70
N ALA A 244 19.78 -1.83 -27.89
CA ALA A 244 21.21 -2.03 -28.04
C ALA A 244 22.01 -0.83 -27.51
N ALA A 245 21.62 0.40 -27.89
CA ALA A 245 22.29 1.61 -27.44
C ALA A 245 22.31 1.80 -25.92
N VAL A 246 21.21 1.46 -25.22
CA VAL A 246 21.14 1.53 -23.74
C VAL A 246 21.94 0.38 -23.12
N MET A 247 21.83 -0.84 -23.64
CA MET A 247 22.50 -2.01 -23.07
C MET A 247 24.03 -1.92 -23.18
N GLU A 248 24.57 -1.22 -24.19
CA GLU A 248 26.00 -0.93 -24.28
C GLU A 248 26.52 0.00 -23.16
N LEU A 249 25.66 0.83 -22.59
CA LEU A 249 26.02 1.69 -21.43
C LEU A 249 26.03 0.91 -20.12
N VAL A 250 25.33 -0.23 -20.06
CA VAL A 250 25.19 -1.05 -18.85
C VAL A 250 26.42 -1.94 -18.67
N PRO A 251 27.02 -2.00 -17.45
CA PRO A 251 28.12 -2.89 -17.16
C PRO A 251 27.76 -4.36 -17.52
N PRO A 252 28.64 -5.12 -18.20
CA PRO A 252 28.32 -6.47 -18.67
C PRO A 252 27.75 -7.41 -17.60
N PRO A 253 28.27 -7.46 -16.35
CA PRO A 253 27.74 -8.36 -15.34
C PRO A 253 26.33 -7.96 -14.85
N GLU A 254 25.90 -6.73 -15.09
CA GLU A 254 24.59 -6.20 -14.66
C GLU A 254 23.53 -6.26 -15.76
N GLN A 255 23.91 -6.53 -17.02
CA GLN A 255 22.96 -6.54 -18.15
C GLN A 255 21.80 -7.51 -17.94
N GLY A 256 22.04 -8.68 -17.34
CA GLY A 256 21.00 -9.66 -17.01
C GLY A 256 20.02 -9.21 -15.91
N ARG A 257 20.32 -8.11 -15.21
CA ARG A 257 19.45 -7.53 -14.16
C ARG A 257 18.56 -6.42 -14.68
N VAL A 258 18.78 -5.95 -15.90
CA VAL A 258 17.96 -4.90 -16.52
C VAL A 258 16.62 -5.47 -16.93
N GLU A 259 15.55 -4.82 -16.51
CA GLU A 259 14.19 -5.15 -16.90
C GLU A 259 13.71 -4.17 -17.97
N LEU A 260 13.13 -4.71 -19.02
CA LEU A 260 12.47 -3.93 -20.06
C LEU A 260 10.97 -3.86 -19.75
N ARG A 261 10.41 -2.66 -19.75
CA ARG A 261 8.97 -2.46 -19.52
C ARG A 261 8.38 -1.57 -20.61
N LEU A 262 7.47 -2.12 -21.37
CA LEU A 262 6.71 -1.36 -22.34
C LEU A 262 5.65 -0.52 -21.62
N ARG A 263 5.78 0.79 -21.67
CA ARG A 263 4.84 1.74 -21.05
C ARG A 263 3.62 2.00 -21.92
N ASN A 264 3.89 2.12 -23.20
CA ASN A 264 2.88 2.30 -24.25
C ASN A 264 3.53 1.92 -25.60
N PRO A 265 2.78 1.84 -26.71
CA PRO A 265 3.34 1.45 -28.00
C PRO A 265 4.49 2.34 -28.53
N ALA A 266 4.67 3.53 -27.96
CA ALA A 266 5.71 4.49 -28.37
C ALA A 266 6.83 4.65 -27.32
N GLU A 267 6.80 3.92 -26.19
CA GLU A 267 7.75 4.13 -25.09
C GLU A 267 8.13 2.82 -24.40
N LEU A 268 9.43 2.54 -24.33
CA LEU A 268 10.03 1.41 -23.60
C LEU A 268 10.94 1.94 -22.48
N ALA A 269 10.70 1.52 -21.26
CA ALA A 269 11.50 1.88 -20.09
C ALA A 269 12.50 0.76 -19.74
N PHE A 270 13.67 1.17 -19.22
CA PHE A 270 14.71 0.31 -18.67
C PHE A 270 14.78 0.49 -17.17
N LEU A 271 14.64 -0.61 -16.45
CA LEU A 271 14.60 -0.57 -14.99
C LEU A 271 15.70 -1.44 -14.41
N LEU A 272 16.26 -0.99 -13.30
CA LEU A 272 17.12 -1.77 -12.41
C LEU A 272 16.44 -1.84 -11.04
N HIS A 273 16.13 -3.04 -10.57
CA HIS A 273 15.38 -3.26 -9.34
C HIS A 273 14.04 -2.48 -9.31
N GLY A 274 13.30 -2.52 -10.42
CA GLY A 274 12.02 -1.83 -10.56
C GLY A 274 12.11 -0.30 -10.69
N LEU A 275 13.29 0.28 -10.64
CA LEU A 275 13.52 1.72 -10.76
C LEU A 275 14.06 2.07 -12.15
N GLU A 276 13.37 2.96 -12.82
CA GLU A 276 13.75 3.42 -14.15
C GLU A 276 15.09 4.18 -14.13
N PHE A 277 15.93 3.93 -15.15
CA PHE A 277 17.18 4.66 -15.34
C PHE A 277 17.36 5.13 -16.80
N ALA A 278 16.61 4.58 -17.73
CA ALA A 278 16.61 5.00 -19.12
C ALA A 278 15.26 4.68 -19.79
N ARG A 279 14.98 5.33 -20.88
CA ARG A 279 13.84 5.05 -21.75
C ARG A 279 14.17 5.29 -23.22
N VAL A 280 13.46 4.57 -24.08
CA VAL A 280 13.47 4.78 -25.52
C VAL A 280 12.08 5.18 -25.97
N GLN A 281 11.98 6.27 -26.67
CA GLN A 281 10.72 6.82 -27.18
C GLN A 281 10.77 6.95 -28.70
N VAL A 282 9.62 6.74 -29.34
CA VAL A 282 9.43 7.10 -30.76
C VAL A 282 9.07 8.58 -30.79
N ASP A 283 9.96 9.40 -31.33
CA ASP A 283 9.65 10.80 -31.58
C ASP A 283 8.92 10.92 -32.92
N LEU A 284 7.76 11.53 -32.87
CA LEU A 284 6.98 11.91 -34.06
C LEU A 284 7.19 13.41 -34.25
N GLU A 285 8.26 13.79 -34.93
CA GLU A 285 8.41 15.18 -35.38
C GLU A 285 7.21 15.58 -36.24
N ALA A 286 6.55 16.67 -35.86
CA ALA A 286 5.41 17.21 -36.58
C ALA A 286 5.86 17.55 -38.02
N GLY A 287 5.39 16.78 -39.00
CA GLY A 287 5.68 16.96 -40.42
C GLY A 287 6.70 15.99 -41.02
N SER A 288 7.29 15.09 -40.24
CA SER A 288 8.18 14.03 -40.75
C SER A 288 7.48 12.67 -40.69
N PHE A 289 7.56 11.92 -41.81
CA PHE A 289 7.16 10.51 -41.83
C PHE A 289 8.24 9.57 -41.25
N ALA A 290 9.41 10.10 -40.92
CA ALA A 290 10.49 9.34 -40.30
C ALA A 290 10.26 9.20 -38.80
N ARG A 291 10.21 7.95 -38.31
CA ARG A 291 10.17 7.62 -36.89
C ARG A 291 11.61 7.64 -36.36
N HIS A 292 11.95 8.62 -35.57
CA HIS A 292 13.23 8.65 -34.86
C HIS A 292 13.08 8.04 -33.48
N LEU A 293 14.03 7.16 -33.14
CA LEU A 293 14.13 6.63 -31.77
C LEU A 293 14.99 7.58 -30.94
N GLN A 294 14.39 8.17 -29.93
CA GLN A 294 15.09 9.00 -28.96
C GLN A 294 15.40 8.18 -27.74
N VAL A 295 16.67 8.08 -27.36
CA VAL A 295 17.14 7.42 -26.16
C VAL A 295 17.38 8.47 -25.09
N ARG A 296 16.72 8.35 -23.94
CA ARG A 296 16.91 9.21 -22.78
C ARG A 296 17.44 8.41 -21.60
N VAL A 297 18.45 8.93 -20.94
CA VAL A 297 19.07 8.31 -19.77
C VAL A 297 18.97 9.25 -18.57
N GLY A 298 18.66 8.71 -17.40
CA GLY A 298 18.46 9.45 -16.18
C GLY A 298 17.07 9.25 -15.59
N VAL A 299 16.71 10.03 -14.57
CA VAL A 299 15.44 9.95 -13.88
C VAL A 299 14.83 11.34 -13.74
N GLY A 300 13.60 11.49 -14.17
CA GLY A 300 12.83 12.71 -14.00
C GLY A 300 13.47 13.91 -14.71
N ALA A 301 13.73 14.98 -13.99
CA ALA A 301 14.28 16.21 -14.57
C ALA A 301 15.76 16.13 -14.97
N GLN A 302 16.44 15.08 -14.58
CA GLN A 302 17.84 14.84 -14.96
C GLN A 302 17.97 13.92 -16.18
N GLU A 303 16.89 13.69 -16.90
CA GLU A 303 16.92 12.94 -18.13
C GLU A 303 17.67 13.71 -19.23
N THR A 304 18.63 13.03 -19.81
CA THR A 304 19.46 13.58 -20.89
C THR A 304 19.33 12.68 -22.11
N GLU A 305 19.14 13.27 -23.26
CA GLU A 305 19.14 12.54 -24.51
C GLU A 305 20.53 12.00 -24.83
N LEU A 306 20.60 10.72 -25.19
CA LEU A 306 21.86 10.07 -25.61
C LEU A 306 22.22 10.49 -27.01
N THR A 307 23.38 11.12 -27.14
CA THR A 307 23.96 11.54 -28.43
C THR A 307 25.39 11.01 -28.55
N ALA A 308 25.95 11.04 -29.75
CA ALA A 308 27.36 10.67 -29.96
C ALA A 308 28.31 11.55 -29.12
N ALA A 309 27.98 12.82 -28.92
CA ALA A 309 28.83 13.79 -28.22
C ALA A 309 28.86 13.59 -26.69
N ASN A 310 27.81 13.01 -26.10
CA ASN A 310 27.72 12.86 -24.63
C ASN A 310 27.78 11.39 -24.14
N ARG A 311 28.00 10.44 -25.07
CA ARG A 311 27.95 9.00 -24.80
C ARG A 311 28.87 8.57 -23.65
N GLU A 312 30.11 9.04 -23.63
CA GLU A 312 31.08 8.70 -22.58
C GLU A 312 30.65 9.22 -21.23
N SER A 313 30.19 10.46 -21.17
CA SER A 313 29.68 11.06 -19.92
C SER A 313 28.45 10.34 -19.39
N ILE A 314 27.54 9.94 -20.27
CA ILE A 314 26.34 9.18 -19.89
C ILE A 314 26.72 7.76 -19.49
N ALA A 315 27.68 7.10 -20.14
CA ALA A 315 28.16 5.80 -19.74
C ALA A 315 28.75 5.83 -18.30
N ALA A 316 29.55 6.85 -17.98
CA ALA A 316 30.06 7.03 -16.62
C ALA A 316 28.94 7.26 -15.59
N LEU A 317 27.89 8.04 -15.96
CA LEU A 317 26.71 8.25 -15.11
C LEU A 317 25.97 6.94 -14.86
N VAL A 318 25.75 6.12 -15.88
CA VAL A 318 25.08 4.82 -15.76
C VAL A 318 25.89 3.88 -14.88
N GLN A 319 27.22 3.82 -15.08
CA GLN A 319 28.10 2.99 -14.26
C GLN A 319 28.05 3.41 -12.77
N ASP A 320 28.08 4.71 -12.48
CA ASP A 320 27.95 5.22 -11.10
C ASP A 320 26.58 4.89 -10.51
N LEU A 321 25.49 5.03 -11.29
CA LEU A 321 24.15 4.65 -10.87
C LEU A 321 24.08 3.14 -10.51
N PHE A 322 24.64 2.28 -11.35
CA PHE A 322 24.66 0.84 -11.11
C PHE A 322 25.50 0.49 -9.89
N ALA A 323 26.65 1.15 -9.70
CA ALA A 323 27.47 0.97 -8.51
C ALA A 323 26.72 1.35 -7.22
N ARG A 324 25.96 2.45 -7.25
CA ARG A 324 25.12 2.86 -6.11
C ARG A 324 23.94 1.93 -5.85
N ARG A 325 23.38 1.32 -6.91
CA ARG A 325 22.26 0.38 -6.82
C ARG A 325 22.71 -1.07 -6.63
N ARG A 326 24.02 -1.34 -6.51
CA ARG A 326 24.52 -2.67 -6.20
C ARG A 326 24.14 -3.04 -4.78
N ILE A 327 23.64 -4.25 -4.62
CA ILE A 327 23.40 -4.87 -3.31
C ILE A 327 24.71 -5.53 -2.92
N ASP A 328 25.40 -4.97 -1.93
CA ASP A 328 26.59 -5.63 -1.38
C ASP A 328 26.15 -6.76 -0.44
N ASP A 329 26.12 -7.99 -0.98
CA ASP A 329 25.74 -9.21 -0.27
C ASP A 329 26.64 -9.48 0.97
N ALA A 330 27.87 -8.95 0.95
CA ALA A 330 28.86 -9.18 2.02
C ALA A 330 28.64 -8.30 3.26
N GLU A 331 28.27 -7.01 3.10
CA GLU A 331 28.13 -6.10 4.24
C GLU A 331 26.89 -6.37 5.10
N ASP A 332 25.80 -6.87 4.50
CA ASP A 332 24.57 -7.17 5.26
C ASP A 332 24.64 -8.54 5.95
N ALA A 333 25.44 -9.49 5.45
CA ALA A 333 25.71 -10.77 6.12
C ALA A 333 26.51 -10.55 7.42
N ASP A 334 27.56 -9.72 7.37
CA ASP A 334 28.38 -9.37 8.55
C ASP A 334 27.60 -8.56 9.59
N ALA A 335 26.76 -7.64 9.15
CA ALA A 335 25.89 -6.86 10.06
C ALA A 335 24.81 -7.74 10.72
N GLY A 336 24.29 -8.73 10.00
CA GLY A 336 23.34 -9.71 10.51
C GLY A 336 23.95 -10.66 11.53
N GLU A 337 25.18 -11.11 11.27
CA GLU A 337 25.91 -12.00 12.18
C GLU A 337 26.40 -11.27 13.43
N ALA A 338 26.86 -10.04 13.30
CA ALA A 338 27.19 -9.17 14.42
C ALA A 338 25.97 -8.85 15.30
N ARG A 339 24.78 -8.66 14.72
CA ARG A 339 23.51 -8.52 15.47
C ARG A 339 23.12 -9.82 16.18
N ARG A 340 23.27 -10.98 15.53
CA ARG A 340 23.00 -12.28 16.12
C ARG A 340 23.93 -12.56 17.29
N ARG A 341 25.23 -12.29 17.14
CA ARG A 341 26.22 -12.40 18.23
C ARG A 341 25.93 -11.46 19.39
N ARG A 342 25.54 -10.20 19.12
CA ARG A 342 25.12 -9.24 20.16
C ARG A 342 23.81 -9.65 20.84
N TRP A 343 22.88 -10.28 20.12
CA TRP A 343 21.64 -10.76 20.72
C TRP A 343 21.86 -11.99 21.58
N MET A 344 22.72 -12.91 21.16
CA MET A 344 23.10 -14.07 21.97
C MET A 344 23.95 -13.67 23.19
N GLN A 345 24.75 -12.63 23.10
CA GLN A 345 25.53 -12.10 24.24
C GLN A 345 24.67 -11.28 25.23
N ARG A 346 23.47 -10.85 24.85
CA ARG A 346 22.50 -10.16 25.73
C ARG A 346 21.54 -11.09 26.44
N GLY A 347 21.64 -12.38 26.23
CA GLY A 347 20.95 -13.37 27.02
C GLY A 347 21.62 -13.45 28.40
N ILE A 348 20.84 -13.08 29.44
CA ILE A 348 21.14 -13.25 30.87
C ILE A 348 22.03 -12.17 31.48
N GLY A 349 21.40 -11.17 32.05
CA GLY A 349 21.86 -10.43 33.23
C GLY A 349 22.88 -9.33 32.99
N SER A 350 22.42 -8.11 32.78
CA SER A 350 23.02 -6.91 33.36
C SER A 350 22.23 -5.65 33.02
N THR A 351 21.55 -5.09 33.99
CA THR A 351 21.12 -3.71 34.03
C THR A 351 22.36 -2.82 34.17
N ARG A 352 22.95 -2.39 33.07
CA ARG A 352 23.91 -1.30 33.04
C ARG A 352 23.53 -0.32 31.95
N THR A 353 23.09 0.86 32.37
CA THR A 353 22.87 2.06 31.56
C THR A 353 24.17 2.48 30.89
N ALA A 354 24.24 2.35 29.58
CA ALA A 354 25.32 2.89 28.78
C ALA A 354 25.16 4.42 28.66
N PRO A 355 26.25 5.22 28.78
CA PRO A 355 26.20 6.66 28.73
C PRO A 355 25.72 7.17 27.35
N ALA A 356 24.95 8.27 27.38
CA ALA A 356 24.29 8.86 26.21
C ALA A 356 25.25 9.25 25.05
N HIS A 357 26.52 9.54 25.34
CA HIS A 357 27.52 9.89 24.32
C HIS A 357 27.89 8.76 23.36
N ALA A 358 27.79 7.49 23.76
CA ALA A 358 28.11 6.37 22.89
C ALA A 358 27.01 6.12 21.82
N ARG A 359 25.81 6.68 22.01
CA ARG A 359 24.67 6.56 21.04
C ARG A 359 24.79 7.56 19.89
N LEU A 360 25.36 8.75 20.14
CA LEU A 360 25.52 9.81 19.13
C LEU A 360 26.59 9.49 18.08
N THR A 361 27.69 8.85 18.47
CA THR A 361 28.77 8.48 17.55
C THR A 361 28.43 7.27 16.66
N ALA A 362 27.61 6.35 17.15
CA ALA A 362 27.12 5.22 16.34
C ALA A 362 26.02 5.65 15.34
N ALA A 363 25.24 6.69 15.68
CA ALA A 363 24.24 7.27 14.79
C ALA A 363 24.88 8.11 13.67
N GLY A 364 25.98 8.84 13.97
CA GLY A 364 26.72 9.64 13.00
C GLY A 364 27.39 8.78 11.92
N ARG A 365 28.05 7.68 12.29
CA ARG A 365 28.66 6.74 11.31
C ARG A 365 27.63 5.94 10.49
N ARG A 366 26.40 5.78 10.99
CA ARG A 366 25.28 5.23 10.20
C ARG A 366 24.73 6.25 9.20
N GLY A 367 24.76 7.52 9.50
CA GLY A 367 24.33 8.60 8.62
C GLY A 367 25.19 8.72 7.37
N GLU A 368 26.52 8.64 7.52
CA GLU A 368 27.47 8.78 6.41
C GLU A 368 27.42 7.59 5.45
N ARG A 369 27.36 6.35 5.93
CA ARG A 369 27.18 5.15 5.08
C ARG A 369 25.81 5.07 4.42
N SER A 370 24.79 5.68 5.02
CA SER A 370 23.43 5.74 4.49
C SER A 370 23.25 6.79 3.39
N GLN A 371 24.15 7.78 3.29
CA GLN A 371 24.13 8.81 2.24
C GLN A 371 24.63 8.28 0.87
N MET A 372 25.35 7.16 0.82
CA MET A 372 25.82 6.55 -0.42
C MET A 372 24.77 5.72 -1.16
N ARG A 373 23.59 5.45 -0.56
CA ARG A 373 22.52 4.71 -1.25
C ARG A 373 21.64 5.67 -2.03
N ASP A 374 21.33 5.28 -3.28
CA ASP A 374 20.43 6.03 -4.15
C ASP A 374 19.10 6.35 -3.42
N PRO A 375 18.73 7.64 -3.26
CA PRO A 375 17.50 8.03 -2.60
C PRO A 375 16.23 7.39 -3.23
N LEU A 376 16.28 7.03 -4.52
CA LEU A 376 15.18 6.38 -5.23
C LEU A 376 14.88 4.98 -4.68
N PHE A 377 15.89 4.25 -4.22
CA PHE A 377 15.66 2.96 -3.55
C PHE A 377 14.82 3.08 -2.29
N ARG A 378 14.92 4.21 -1.60
CA ARG A 378 14.11 4.50 -0.42
C ARG A 378 12.73 5.03 -0.77
N ALA A 379 12.63 5.69 -1.92
CA ALA A 379 11.39 6.33 -2.35
C ALA A 379 10.37 5.34 -2.93
N ALA A 380 10.79 4.19 -3.46
CA ALA A 380 9.91 3.23 -4.11
C ALA A 380 10.27 1.76 -3.78
N PRO A 381 10.25 1.35 -2.49
CA PRO A 381 10.61 0.00 -2.09
C PRO A 381 9.65 -1.06 -2.65
N GLU A 382 8.39 -0.73 -2.86
CA GLU A 382 7.38 -1.62 -3.45
C GLU A 382 7.74 -2.01 -4.89
N ARG A 383 8.24 -1.07 -5.69
CA ARG A 383 8.70 -1.37 -7.06
C ARG A 383 9.88 -2.33 -7.10
N TRP A 384 10.75 -2.25 -6.12
CA TRP A 384 11.84 -3.20 -5.99
C TRP A 384 11.31 -4.59 -5.61
N LEU A 385 10.40 -4.66 -4.64
CA LEU A 385 9.75 -5.92 -4.27
C LEU A 385 9.01 -6.54 -5.47
N GLU A 386 8.26 -5.74 -6.23
CA GLU A 386 7.61 -6.15 -7.48
C GLU A 386 8.60 -6.75 -8.47
N SER A 387 9.74 -6.07 -8.71
CA SER A 387 10.80 -6.51 -9.59
C SER A 387 11.38 -7.88 -9.18
N MET A 388 11.64 -8.07 -7.89
CA MET A 388 12.13 -9.33 -7.37
C MET A 388 11.13 -10.48 -7.58
N LEU A 389 9.86 -10.22 -7.28
CA LEU A 389 8.80 -11.22 -7.44
C LEU A 389 8.51 -11.57 -8.90
N ARG A 390 8.62 -10.61 -9.82
CA ARG A 390 8.49 -10.90 -11.26
C ARG A 390 9.54 -11.88 -11.76
N ARG A 391 10.74 -11.87 -11.18
CA ARG A 391 11.82 -12.79 -11.56
C ARG A 391 11.62 -14.18 -11.01
N ASP A 392 11.14 -14.29 -9.77
CA ASP A 392 10.90 -15.59 -9.12
C ASP A 392 9.73 -15.50 -8.13
N LEU A 393 8.60 -16.08 -8.52
CA LEU A 393 7.40 -16.22 -7.68
C LEU A 393 7.38 -17.53 -6.89
N ALA A 394 8.27 -18.47 -7.20
CA ALA A 394 8.27 -19.76 -6.54
C ALA A 394 8.35 -19.69 -5.00
N PRO A 395 9.07 -18.73 -4.40
CA PRO A 395 9.10 -18.59 -2.94
C PRO A 395 7.72 -18.33 -2.31
N LEU A 396 6.78 -17.66 -3.00
CA LEU A 396 5.45 -17.36 -2.46
C LEU A 396 4.61 -18.62 -2.23
N THR A 397 4.85 -19.66 -3.03
CA THR A 397 4.05 -20.89 -3.04
C THR A 397 4.78 -22.11 -2.50
N ARG A 398 6.05 -21.96 -2.08
CA ARG A 398 6.80 -23.05 -1.43
C ARG A 398 6.12 -23.45 -0.13
N THR A 399 6.10 -24.76 0.14
CA THR A 399 5.68 -25.28 1.44
C THR A 399 6.64 -24.77 2.51
N LEU A 400 6.12 -24.10 3.53
CA LEU A 400 6.93 -23.71 4.67
C LEU A 400 7.32 -24.98 5.44
N ALA A 401 8.61 -25.13 5.76
CA ALA A 401 9.00 -26.14 6.73
C ALA A 401 8.28 -25.87 8.06
N PRO A 402 7.76 -26.88 8.74
CA PRO A 402 7.17 -26.68 10.07
C PRO A 402 8.22 -25.98 10.93
N HIS A 403 7.86 -24.85 11.53
CA HIS A 403 8.73 -24.23 12.53
C HIS A 403 9.01 -25.27 13.60
N PRO A 404 10.27 -25.52 13.99
CA PRO A 404 10.52 -26.27 15.20
C PRO A 404 9.80 -25.49 16.30
N THR A 405 8.77 -26.07 16.88
CA THR A 405 8.14 -25.53 18.08
C THR A 405 9.29 -25.25 19.04
N PRO A 406 9.51 -24.00 19.48
CA PRO A 406 10.55 -23.77 20.47
C PRO A 406 10.23 -24.73 21.62
N ALA A 407 11.16 -25.63 21.91
CA ALA A 407 11.01 -26.50 23.06
C ALA A 407 10.75 -25.56 24.22
N VAL A 408 9.55 -25.58 24.76
CA VAL A 408 9.22 -24.85 25.99
C VAL A 408 10.27 -25.35 26.97
N PRO A 409 11.18 -24.49 27.46
CA PRO A 409 12.18 -24.97 28.40
C PRO A 409 11.36 -25.53 29.56
N SER A 410 11.55 -26.82 29.84
CA SER A 410 10.88 -27.52 30.93
C SER A 410 11.37 -26.96 32.26
N ARG A 411 11.06 -25.67 32.54
CA ARG A 411 11.19 -25.12 33.91
C ARG A 411 10.15 -25.69 34.85
N LEU A 412 9.16 -26.42 34.34
CA LEU A 412 8.22 -27.17 35.18
C LEU A 412 8.81 -28.49 35.71
N ALA A 413 9.92 -28.98 35.16
CA ALA A 413 10.57 -30.19 35.69
C ALA A 413 11.48 -29.93 36.92
N GLU A 414 11.91 -28.68 37.14
CA GLU A 414 12.73 -28.32 38.31
C GLU A 414 11.90 -28.11 39.57
N PHE A 415 10.58 -27.93 39.49
CA PHE A 415 9.69 -27.82 40.65
C PHE A 415 9.11 -29.14 41.12
N ALA A 416 9.42 -30.25 40.42
CA ALA A 416 8.93 -31.58 40.82
C ALA A 416 9.76 -32.25 41.95
N ASN A 417 10.82 -31.60 42.42
CA ASN A 417 11.71 -32.11 43.45
C ASN A 417 11.63 -31.33 44.79
N ASP A 418 10.58 -30.55 45.01
CA ASP A 418 10.37 -29.88 46.30
C ASP A 418 9.52 -30.82 47.21
N PRO A 419 10.03 -31.25 48.37
CA PRO A 419 9.41 -32.31 49.19
C PRO A 419 8.25 -31.85 50.07
N ASP A 420 7.63 -30.71 49.81
CA ASP A 420 6.51 -30.24 50.67
C ASP A 420 5.17 -30.33 49.93
N PRO A 421 4.37 -31.42 50.21
CA PRO A 421 3.10 -31.69 49.51
C PRO A 421 1.95 -30.76 49.93
N ASP A 422 2.09 -29.96 50.97
CA ASP A 422 0.96 -29.15 51.50
C ASP A 422 0.84 -27.77 50.77
N THR A 423 1.82 -27.36 49.99
CA THR A 423 1.80 -26.09 49.27
C THR A 423 1.09 -26.14 47.91
N ILE A 424 0.91 -27.34 47.34
CA ILE A 424 0.36 -27.54 45.98
C ILE A 424 -1.18 -27.62 46.00
N GLY A 425 -1.79 -28.13 47.11
CA GLY A 425 -3.23 -28.32 47.23
C GLY A 425 -4.02 -27.00 47.19
N ASN A 426 -3.58 -26.02 47.95
CA ASN A 426 -4.32 -24.76 48.13
C ASN A 426 -4.24 -23.80 46.92
N ARG A 427 -3.26 -23.97 46.02
CA ARG A 427 -3.14 -23.14 44.83
C ARG A 427 -3.89 -23.69 43.61
N ALA A 428 -4.04 -25.02 43.54
CA ALA A 428 -4.82 -25.66 42.49
C ALA A 428 -6.32 -25.44 42.68
N GLU A 429 -6.81 -25.43 43.93
CA GLU A 429 -8.22 -25.14 44.24
C GLU A 429 -8.57 -23.66 44.02
N ALA A 430 -7.66 -22.73 44.29
CA ALA A 430 -7.88 -21.31 44.02
C ALA A 430 -7.98 -20.99 42.50
N VAL A 431 -7.16 -21.64 41.67
CA VAL A 431 -7.21 -21.50 40.21
C VAL A 431 -8.44 -22.20 39.61
N ALA A 432 -8.87 -23.32 40.18
CA ALA A 432 -10.09 -24.01 39.77
C ALA A 432 -11.37 -23.28 40.21
N ALA A 433 -11.36 -22.58 41.34
CA ALA A 433 -12.48 -21.79 41.83
C ALA A 433 -12.68 -20.48 41.00
N GLU A 434 -11.62 -19.85 40.52
CA GLU A 434 -11.73 -18.71 39.61
C GLU A 434 -12.21 -19.11 38.20
N ALA A 435 -11.97 -20.35 37.77
CA ALA A 435 -12.41 -20.83 36.45
C ALA A 435 -13.89 -21.24 36.41
N SER A 436 -14.55 -21.43 37.58
CA SER A 436 -15.96 -21.90 37.68
C SER A 436 -17.01 -20.80 37.89
N ALA A 437 -16.61 -19.53 37.99
CA ALA A 437 -17.51 -18.40 38.26
C ALA A 437 -17.72 -17.50 37.04
N GLN A 438 -18.08 -18.06 35.86
CA GLN A 438 -18.60 -17.27 34.76
C GLN A 438 -20.05 -17.61 34.46
N PRO A 439 -20.98 -16.63 34.49
CA PRO A 439 -22.37 -16.87 34.15
C PRO A 439 -22.53 -17.12 32.65
N ASP A 440 -23.32 -18.13 32.34
CA ASP A 440 -23.78 -18.49 30.99
C ASP A 440 -24.41 -17.28 30.26
N GLY A 441 -23.98 -17.06 29.03
CA GLY A 441 -24.70 -16.20 28.08
C GLY A 441 -23.83 -15.18 27.35
N ASN A 442 -22.90 -15.59 26.55
CA ASN A 442 -22.46 -15.06 25.26
C ASN A 442 -21.16 -15.75 24.83
N ARG A 443 -21.26 -17.02 24.52
CA ARG A 443 -20.18 -17.70 23.85
C ARG A 443 -20.10 -17.14 22.42
N TRP A 444 -19.15 -16.27 22.19
CA TRP A 444 -18.40 -16.39 20.95
C TRP A 444 -17.95 -17.85 20.86
N PRO A 445 -18.06 -18.50 19.67
CA PRO A 445 -17.53 -19.84 19.56
C PRO A 445 -16.13 -19.81 20.13
N ALA A 446 -15.91 -20.60 21.19
CA ALA A 446 -14.61 -20.78 21.80
C ALA A 446 -13.64 -20.97 20.63
N GLN A 447 -12.51 -20.28 20.67
CA GLN A 447 -11.43 -20.59 19.76
C GLN A 447 -11.21 -22.09 19.91
N ASP A 448 -11.64 -22.85 18.90
CA ASP A 448 -11.28 -24.25 18.84
C ASP A 448 -9.77 -24.31 19.10
N PRO A 449 -9.30 -25.25 19.91
CA PRO A 449 -7.88 -25.46 20.11
C PRO A 449 -7.28 -25.53 18.71
N PRO A 450 -6.12 -24.92 18.43
CA PRO A 450 -5.59 -24.76 17.09
C PRO A 450 -5.72 -26.11 16.39
N CYS A 451 -6.75 -26.22 15.58
CA CYS A 451 -6.97 -27.38 14.75
C CYS A 451 -5.66 -27.56 14.01
N ALA A 452 -5.05 -28.70 14.18
CA ALA A 452 -3.76 -29.03 13.60
C ALA A 452 -3.76 -28.49 12.18
N ALA A 453 -3.02 -27.43 11.94
CA ALA A 453 -3.08 -26.63 10.74
C ALA A 453 -2.86 -27.58 9.57
N GLN A 454 -3.92 -28.00 8.94
CA GLN A 454 -3.83 -28.65 7.64
C GLN A 454 -3.15 -27.61 6.77
N SER A 455 -1.90 -27.90 6.45
CA SER A 455 -1.05 -27.07 5.60
C SER A 455 -1.72 -27.01 4.24
N GLN A 456 -2.67 -26.07 4.06
CA GLN A 456 -3.31 -25.86 2.77
C GLN A 456 -2.20 -25.43 1.82
N VAL A 457 -1.90 -26.30 0.86
CA VAL A 457 -0.89 -26.05 -0.16
C VAL A 457 -1.39 -24.90 -1.02
N ILE A 458 -0.67 -23.77 -1.01
CA ILE A 458 -0.95 -22.68 -1.96
C ILE A 458 -0.64 -23.21 -3.36
N PRO A 459 -1.58 -23.16 -4.31
CA PRO A 459 -1.33 -23.58 -5.67
C PRO A 459 -0.19 -22.76 -6.29
N ARG A 460 0.67 -23.43 -7.05
CA ARG A 460 1.80 -22.77 -7.71
C ARG A 460 1.31 -21.72 -8.68
N LEU A 461 1.97 -20.57 -8.69
CA LEU A 461 1.78 -19.53 -9.70
C LEU A 461 2.53 -19.92 -10.98
N ASP A 462 1.93 -19.68 -12.14
CA ASP A 462 2.60 -19.89 -13.43
C ASP A 462 3.52 -18.69 -13.73
N PRO A 463 4.85 -18.85 -13.72
CA PRO A 463 5.78 -17.75 -13.93
C PRO A 463 5.74 -17.15 -15.34
N ARG A 464 5.17 -17.86 -16.31
CA ARG A 464 5.07 -17.37 -17.71
C ARG A 464 3.96 -16.35 -17.89
N HIS A 465 2.98 -16.33 -16.99
CA HIS A 465 1.78 -15.51 -17.10
C HIS A 465 1.64 -14.60 -15.87
N ILE A 466 2.66 -13.73 -15.68
CA ILE A 466 2.67 -12.70 -14.64
C ILE A 466 2.77 -11.33 -15.30
N TYR A 467 1.77 -10.52 -15.03
CA TYR A 467 1.65 -9.16 -15.54
C TYR A 467 1.80 -8.18 -14.38
N SER A 468 2.63 -7.15 -14.57
CA SER A 468 2.86 -6.13 -13.56
C SER A 468 2.26 -4.80 -13.97
N GLN A 469 1.86 -4.01 -12.96
CA GLN A 469 1.30 -2.69 -13.17
C GLN A 469 0.13 -2.71 -14.16
N VAL A 470 -0.76 -3.70 -13.98
CA VAL A 470 -1.92 -3.87 -14.87
C VAL A 470 -2.88 -2.70 -14.64
N PRO A 471 -3.12 -1.86 -15.66
CA PRO A 471 -4.02 -0.73 -15.50
C PRO A 471 -5.46 -1.24 -15.52
N VAL A 472 -6.03 -1.35 -14.34
CA VAL A 472 -7.46 -1.56 -14.13
C VAL A 472 -8.05 -0.21 -13.77
N VAL A 473 -8.38 0.57 -14.80
CA VAL A 473 -8.74 1.98 -14.65
C VAL A 473 -10.02 2.13 -13.86
N ALA A 474 -9.95 2.82 -12.73
CA ALA A 474 -11.12 3.41 -12.08
C ALA A 474 -11.60 4.62 -12.90
N GLY A 475 -12.89 4.96 -12.81
CA GLY A 475 -13.46 6.12 -13.51
C GLY A 475 -12.71 7.41 -13.23
N ALA A 476 -12.86 8.38 -14.10
CA ALA A 476 -12.26 9.71 -14.20
C ALA A 476 -11.29 10.12 -13.07
N GLY A 477 -9.99 9.87 -13.26
CA GLY A 477 -8.92 10.45 -12.43
C GLY A 477 -8.10 9.46 -11.60
N ASP A 478 -8.61 8.29 -11.30
CA ASP A 478 -7.92 7.29 -10.50
C ASP A 478 -7.32 6.20 -11.41
N ARG A 479 -6.01 6.21 -11.57
CA ARG A 479 -5.28 5.13 -12.24
C ARG A 479 -4.91 4.08 -11.20
N GLY A 480 -5.84 3.19 -10.88
CA GLY A 480 -5.51 2.00 -10.11
C GLY A 480 -4.59 1.10 -10.93
N LEU A 481 -3.37 0.93 -10.49
CA LEU A 481 -2.40 -0.02 -11.06
C LEU A 481 -2.31 -1.20 -10.12
N LEU A 482 -2.78 -2.36 -10.57
CA LEU A 482 -2.60 -3.61 -9.85
C LEU A 482 -1.12 -4.00 -9.91
N ASP A 483 -0.50 -4.28 -8.77
CA ASP A 483 0.93 -4.60 -8.71
C ASP A 483 1.27 -5.81 -9.56
N LEU A 484 0.66 -6.98 -9.27
CA LEU A 484 0.87 -8.19 -10.06
C LEU A 484 -0.45 -8.93 -10.27
N LEU A 485 -0.70 -9.30 -11.53
CA LEU A 485 -1.78 -10.20 -11.93
C LEU A 485 -1.16 -11.48 -12.48
N GLY A 486 -1.56 -12.63 -11.94
CA GLY A 486 -1.08 -13.93 -12.35
C GLY A 486 -2.18 -14.96 -12.51
N VAL A 487 -1.76 -16.17 -12.79
CA VAL A 487 -2.62 -17.36 -12.81
C VAL A 487 -1.94 -18.50 -12.03
N THR A 488 -2.72 -19.23 -11.28
CA THR A 488 -2.27 -20.42 -10.57
C THR A 488 -2.29 -21.66 -11.49
N ALA A 489 -1.58 -22.72 -11.13
CA ALA A 489 -1.48 -23.93 -11.91
C ALA A 489 -2.84 -24.61 -12.19
N ASP A 490 -3.86 -24.34 -11.36
CA ASP A 490 -5.25 -24.77 -11.55
C ASP A 490 -6.09 -23.81 -12.41
N GLY A 491 -5.44 -22.85 -13.06
CA GLY A 491 -6.08 -21.90 -13.97
C GLY A 491 -6.81 -20.73 -13.30
N ARG A 492 -6.80 -20.60 -11.97
CA ARG A 492 -7.45 -19.47 -11.28
C ARG A 492 -6.60 -18.21 -11.35
N LEU A 493 -7.27 -17.08 -11.54
CA LEU A 493 -6.62 -15.78 -11.48
C LEU A 493 -6.07 -15.50 -10.07
N ALA A 494 -4.91 -14.86 -10.01
CA ALA A 494 -4.23 -14.46 -8.80
C ALA A 494 -3.98 -12.95 -8.81
N VAL A 495 -4.60 -12.25 -7.87
CA VAL A 495 -4.38 -10.83 -7.60
C VAL A 495 -3.36 -10.73 -6.49
N ILE A 496 -2.24 -10.07 -6.74
CA ILE A 496 -1.14 -9.97 -5.79
C ILE A 496 -0.89 -8.50 -5.51
N GLU A 497 -1.20 -8.08 -4.29
CA GLU A 497 -0.94 -6.73 -3.78
C GLU A 497 0.31 -6.74 -2.93
N LEU A 498 1.17 -5.76 -3.11
CA LEU A 498 2.47 -5.65 -2.47
C LEU A 498 2.53 -4.41 -1.58
N LYS A 499 3.08 -4.55 -0.39
CA LYS A 499 3.49 -3.44 0.45
C LYS A 499 4.89 -3.68 0.98
N ALA A 500 5.72 -2.65 0.95
CA ALA A 500 7.04 -2.69 1.56
C ALA A 500 7.13 -1.82 2.82
N ASP A 501 6.15 -0.95 3.01
CA ASP A 501 6.00 -0.08 4.18
C ASP A 501 4.69 -0.40 4.92
N ASP A 502 4.56 0.13 6.13
CA ASP A 502 3.40 -0.06 7.00
C ASP A 502 2.19 0.75 6.49
N ASP A 503 1.24 0.09 5.83
CA ASP A 503 0.01 0.69 5.28
C ASP A 503 -1.25 0.05 5.88
N PRO A 504 -2.04 0.80 6.67
CA PRO A 504 -3.29 0.28 7.23
C PRO A 504 -4.36 -0.03 6.18
N ASN A 505 -4.25 0.50 4.94
CA ASN A 505 -5.21 0.27 3.86
C ASN A 505 -4.85 -0.93 2.97
N PHE A 506 -3.77 -1.62 3.25
CA PHE A 506 -3.25 -2.74 2.46
C PHE A 506 -4.32 -3.75 2.04
N VAL A 507 -5.13 -4.21 2.97
CA VAL A 507 -6.19 -5.19 2.70
C VAL A 507 -7.26 -4.62 1.77
N LEU A 508 -7.66 -3.37 1.98
CA LEU A 508 -8.72 -2.73 1.20
C LEU A 508 -8.27 -2.38 -0.23
N GLN A 509 -6.99 -2.09 -0.42
CA GLN A 509 -6.41 -1.92 -1.75
C GLN A 509 -6.40 -3.25 -2.52
N GLY A 510 -5.92 -4.32 -1.88
CA GLY A 510 -5.97 -5.66 -2.48
C GLY A 510 -7.40 -6.10 -2.80
N LEU A 511 -8.36 -5.82 -1.90
CA LEU A 511 -9.78 -6.10 -2.15
C LEU A 511 -10.32 -5.30 -3.36
N ASP A 512 -9.96 -4.04 -3.49
CA ASP A 512 -10.36 -3.19 -4.63
C ASP A 512 -9.92 -3.80 -5.96
N TYR A 513 -8.66 -4.19 -6.07
CA TYR A 513 -8.13 -4.86 -7.26
C TYR A 513 -8.77 -6.23 -7.50
N TRP A 514 -9.00 -7.01 -6.44
CA TRP A 514 -9.66 -8.29 -6.54
C TRP A 514 -11.09 -8.15 -7.11
N ILE A 515 -11.85 -7.15 -6.65
CA ILE A 515 -13.22 -6.86 -7.13
C ILE A 515 -13.19 -6.52 -8.63
N ARG A 516 -12.24 -5.70 -9.08
CA ARG A 516 -12.11 -5.30 -10.49
C ARG A 516 -11.70 -6.47 -11.37
N VAL A 517 -10.71 -7.25 -10.95
CA VAL A 517 -10.29 -8.46 -11.69
C VAL A 517 -11.45 -9.44 -11.80
N ARG A 518 -12.17 -9.68 -10.72
CA ARG A 518 -13.36 -10.51 -10.70
C ARG A 518 -14.44 -10.01 -11.66
N HIS A 519 -14.68 -8.71 -11.73
CA HIS A 519 -15.67 -8.12 -12.64
C HIS A 519 -15.37 -8.47 -14.09
N HIS A 520 -14.14 -8.23 -14.54
CA HIS A 520 -13.69 -8.54 -15.89
C HIS A 520 -13.60 -10.04 -16.16
N HIS A 521 -13.33 -10.85 -15.14
CA HIS A 521 -13.30 -12.30 -15.25
C HIS A 521 -14.70 -12.89 -15.46
N ARG A 522 -15.71 -12.41 -14.72
CA ARG A 522 -17.09 -12.94 -14.82
C ARG A 522 -17.80 -12.62 -16.12
N GLN A 523 -17.48 -11.54 -16.77
CA GLN A 523 -18.07 -11.20 -18.09
C GLN A 523 -17.69 -12.22 -19.18
N SER A 524 -16.81 -13.16 -18.85
CA SER A 524 -16.20 -14.11 -19.78
C SER A 524 -16.71 -15.53 -19.65
N SER A 525 -17.58 -15.82 -18.69
CA SER A 525 -17.93 -17.20 -18.31
C SER A 525 -19.30 -17.62 -18.85
N GLY A 526 -19.29 -18.35 -19.96
CA GLY A 526 -20.45 -19.09 -20.50
C GLY A 526 -19.98 -20.36 -21.19
N PRO A 527 -20.83 -21.42 -21.30
CA PRO A 527 -20.46 -22.70 -21.90
C PRO A 527 -20.10 -22.63 -23.40
N ASP A 528 -20.53 -21.60 -24.11
CA ASP A 528 -20.17 -21.31 -25.52
C ASP A 528 -19.13 -20.18 -25.63
N ALA A 529 -18.26 -20.05 -24.63
CA ALA A 529 -17.46 -18.87 -24.37
C ALA A 529 -16.52 -18.53 -25.52
N ALA A 530 -16.84 -17.45 -26.20
CA ALA A 530 -15.81 -16.58 -26.80
C ALA A 530 -14.70 -16.29 -25.77
N PRO A 531 -13.45 -16.04 -26.22
CA PRO A 531 -12.34 -15.75 -25.32
C PRO A 531 -12.73 -14.71 -24.28
N GLY A 532 -12.39 -14.96 -23.01
CA GLY A 532 -12.70 -14.07 -21.91
C GLY A 532 -12.18 -12.65 -22.12
N GLU A 533 -12.68 -11.69 -21.36
CA GLU A 533 -12.27 -10.29 -21.54
C GLU A 533 -10.75 -10.13 -21.39
N PHE A 534 -10.12 -10.79 -20.40
CA PHE A 534 -8.66 -10.80 -20.27
C PHE A 534 -7.97 -11.32 -21.52
N GLN A 535 -8.43 -12.43 -22.10
CA GLN A 535 -7.82 -13.02 -23.29
C GLN A 535 -8.03 -12.15 -24.54
N ARG A 536 -9.20 -11.53 -24.70
CA ARG A 536 -9.46 -10.55 -25.77
C ARG A 536 -8.54 -9.32 -25.68
N HIS A 537 -8.09 -9.00 -24.47
CA HIS A 537 -7.15 -7.92 -24.22
C HIS A 537 -5.68 -8.39 -24.22
N GLY A 538 -5.40 -9.62 -24.64
CA GLY A 538 -4.03 -10.15 -24.82
C GLY A 538 -3.41 -10.77 -23.56
N TYR A 539 -4.14 -10.83 -22.44
CA TYR A 539 -3.66 -11.49 -21.24
C TYR A 539 -3.87 -13.01 -21.30
N PHE A 540 -3.01 -13.78 -20.67
CA PHE A 540 -3.11 -15.23 -20.53
C PHE A 540 -3.34 -16.00 -21.85
N PRO A 541 -2.49 -15.77 -22.89
CA PRO A 541 -2.62 -16.48 -24.15
C PRO A 541 -2.45 -17.98 -23.95
N GLY A 542 -3.37 -18.77 -24.48
CA GLY A 542 -3.31 -20.24 -24.41
C GLY A 542 -3.62 -20.83 -23.03
N VAL A 543 -4.03 -20.04 -22.06
CA VAL A 543 -4.39 -20.53 -20.71
C VAL A 543 -5.89 -20.74 -20.61
N ALA A 544 -6.31 -21.93 -20.19
CA ALA A 544 -7.71 -22.17 -19.80
C ALA A 544 -7.95 -21.57 -18.41
N LEU A 545 -8.60 -20.42 -18.36
CA LEU A 545 -8.91 -19.77 -17.09
C LEU A 545 -10.05 -20.50 -16.36
N SER A 546 -9.84 -20.79 -15.08
CA SER A 546 -10.85 -21.38 -14.21
C SER A 546 -12.00 -20.40 -13.97
N PRO A 547 -13.28 -20.85 -13.98
CA PRO A 547 -14.43 -19.98 -13.71
C PRO A 547 -14.55 -19.57 -12.23
N LEU A 548 -13.71 -20.09 -11.36
CA LEU A 548 -13.74 -19.77 -9.94
C LEU A 548 -13.28 -18.34 -9.68
N GLU A 549 -13.72 -17.78 -8.55
CA GLU A 549 -13.34 -16.44 -8.10
C GLU A 549 -11.80 -16.32 -8.00
N PRO A 550 -11.21 -15.16 -8.33
CA PRO A 550 -9.77 -14.95 -8.19
C PRO A 550 -9.28 -15.20 -6.75
N ARG A 551 -8.00 -15.54 -6.58
CA ARG A 551 -7.34 -15.55 -5.26
C ARG A 551 -6.67 -14.22 -4.99
N LEU A 552 -6.75 -13.75 -3.73
CA LEU A 552 -6.07 -12.55 -3.27
C LEU A 552 -4.82 -12.93 -2.47
N TYR A 553 -3.67 -12.47 -2.92
CA TYR A 553 -2.40 -12.59 -2.22
C TYR A 553 -1.98 -11.21 -1.72
N LEU A 554 -1.75 -11.10 -0.43
CA LEU A 554 -1.24 -9.91 0.24
C LEU A 554 0.18 -10.20 0.69
N VAL A 555 1.16 -9.49 0.16
CA VAL A 555 2.58 -9.78 0.37
C VAL A 555 3.30 -8.56 0.96
N ALA A 556 3.90 -8.71 2.12
CA ALA A 556 4.64 -7.65 2.78
C ALA A 556 5.77 -8.21 3.67
N PRO A 557 6.83 -7.44 3.96
CA PRO A 557 7.81 -7.81 4.98
C PRO A 557 7.14 -7.96 6.35
N SER A 558 7.56 -8.93 7.14
CA SER A 558 6.84 -9.36 8.35
C SER A 558 6.70 -8.26 9.41
N LEU A 559 7.69 -7.39 9.54
CA LEU A 559 7.67 -6.26 10.49
C LEU A 559 6.94 -5.02 9.95
N HIS A 560 6.54 -5.03 8.69
CA HIS A 560 5.80 -3.96 8.02
C HIS A 560 4.32 -4.29 7.77
N ILE A 561 3.84 -5.40 8.33
CA ILE A 561 2.41 -5.72 8.31
C ILE A 561 1.73 -4.95 9.44
N HIS A 562 0.91 -3.97 9.07
CA HIS A 562 0.17 -3.16 10.04
C HIS A 562 -0.76 -4.03 10.91
N PRO A 563 -0.87 -3.81 12.23
CA PRO A 563 -1.77 -4.60 13.10
C PRO A 563 -3.24 -4.59 12.66
N ALA A 564 -3.70 -3.52 12.02
CA ALA A 564 -5.04 -3.43 11.44
C ALA A 564 -5.33 -4.49 10.37
N THR A 565 -4.29 -4.99 9.67
CA THR A 565 -4.42 -5.97 8.58
C THR A 565 -5.22 -7.19 9.02
N GLU A 566 -4.86 -7.79 10.13
CA GLU A 566 -5.56 -8.97 10.64
C GLU A 566 -6.99 -8.68 11.06
N THR A 567 -7.23 -7.52 11.66
CA THR A 567 -8.58 -7.10 12.06
C THR A 567 -9.46 -6.94 10.82
N ILE A 568 -8.98 -6.29 9.76
CA ILE A 568 -9.76 -6.07 8.54
C ILE A 568 -10.05 -7.40 7.83
N LEU A 569 -9.06 -8.30 7.75
CA LEU A 569 -9.22 -9.62 7.13
C LEU A 569 -10.35 -10.46 7.75
N ARG A 570 -10.61 -10.33 9.06
CA ARG A 570 -11.72 -11.01 9.75
C ARG A 570 -13.09 -10.56 9.28
N TYR A 571 -13.19 -9.35 8.74
CA TYR A 571 -14.45 -8.78 8.26
C TYR A 571 -14.65 -8.94 6.75
N LEU A 572 -13.71 -9.53 6.02
CA LEU A 572 -13.92 -9.85 4.61
C LEU A 572 -14.93 -10.99 4.46
N SER A 573 -15.68 -10.94 3.36
CA SER A 573 -16.59 -12.02 2.98
C SER A 573 -15.83 -13.35 2.84
N PRO A 574 -16.37 -14.48 3.31
CA PRO A 574 -15.79 -15.81 3.11
C PRO A 574 -15.56 -16.17 1.63
N ARG A 575 -16.24 -15.49 0.71
CA ARG A 575 -16.06 -15.66 -0.74
C ARG A 575 -14.75 -15.09 -1.26
N VAL A 576 -14.09 -14.22 -0.52
CA VAL A 576 -12.78 -13.70 -0.85
C VAL A 576 -11.73 -14.63 -0.28
N GLU A 577 -11.23 -15.55 -1.10
CA GLU A 577 -10.10 -16.39 -0.69
C GLU A 577 -8.82 -15.55 -0.69
N TRP A 578 -8.26 -15.34 0.48
CA TRP A 578 -7.04 -14.54 0.64
C TRP A 578 -5.91 -15.33 1.31
N SER A 579 -4.69 -14.94 0.99
CA SER A 579 -3.46 -15.41 1.62
C SER A 579 -2.60 -14.23 1.97
N LEU A 580 -2.29 -14.05 3.26
CA LEU A 580 -1.33 -13.08 3.76
C LEU A 580 0.03 -13.76 3.89
N LEU A 581 1.02 -13.26 3.16
CA LEU A 581 2.37 -13.81 3.05
C LEU A 581 3.37 -12.82 3.63
N ALA A 582 3.98 -13.17 4.73
CA ALA A 582 4.99 -12.37 5.38
C ALA A 582 6.38 -12.75 4.88
N LEU A 583 7.11 -11.78 4.38
CA LEU A 583 8.47 -11.96 3.89
C LEU A 583 9.50 -11.70 4.99
N ASP A 584 10.68 -12.33 4.85
CA ASP A 584 11.87 -12.00 5.63
C ASP A 584 12.27 -10.54 5.37
N GLU A 585 12.78 -9.84 6.39
CA GLU A 585 13.22 -8.44 6.27
C GLU A 585 14.42 -8.26 5.30
N ARG A 586 15.07 -9.34 4.93
CA ARG A 586 16.12 -9.39 3.92
C ARG A 586 15.59 -9.65 2.51
N TRP A 587 14.31 -9.42 2.27
CA TRP A 587 13.68 -9.66 0.98
C TRP A 587 14.42 -9.00 -0.20
N ARG A 588 15.17 -7.92 0.05
CA ARG A 588 16.00 -7.25 -0.97
C ARG A 588 17.13 -8.13 -1.49
N GLN A 589 17.58 -9.06 -0.69
CA GLN A 589 18.63 -10.04 -1.07
C GLN A 589 17.99 -11.30 -1.65
N GLN A 590 16.99 -11.83 -0.95
CA GLN A 590 16.29 -13.04 -1.33
C GLN A 590 14.86 -13.03 -0.83
N ILE A 591 13.91 -13.32 -1.71
CA ILE A 591 12.51 -13.53 -1.33
C ILE A 591 12.39 -14.82 -0.55
N ARG A 592 11.93 -14.72 0.68
CA ARG A 592 11.62 -15.84 1.55
C ARG A 592 10.38 -15.54 2.37
N VAL A 593 9.37 -16.39 2.28
CA VAL A 593 8.19 -16.34 3.14
C VAL A 593 8.55 -16.92 4.50
N VAL A 594 8.35 -16.17 5.57
CA VAL A 594 8.64 -16.58 6.95
C VAL A 594 7.40 -17.11 7.67
N TRP A 595 6.23 -16.58 7.37
CA TRP A 595 4.96 -17.13 7.82
C TRP A 595 3.83 -16.75 6.84
N ARG A 596 2.71 -17.44 6.98
CA ARG A 596 1.52 -17.18 6.18
C ARG A 596 0.25 -17.41 6.97
N LYS A 597 -0.80 -16.70 6.58
CA LYS A 597 -2.16 -16.85 7.09
C LYS A 597 -3.13 -16.89 5.91
N GLN A 598 -4.15 -17.70 5.99
CA GLN A 598 -5.12 -17.87 4.90
C GLN A 598 -6.55 -17.74 5.44
N SER A 599 -7.48 -17.35 4.57
CA SER A 599 -8.90 -17.51 4.84
C SER A 599 -9.20 -18.98 5.08
N GLY A 600 -10.00 -19.29 6.10
CA GLY A 600 -10.52 -20.65 6.28
C GLY A 600 -11.31 -21.02 5.03
N GLY A 601 -10.92 -22.09 4.33
CA GLY A 601 -11.63 -22.55 3.15
C GLY A 601 -13.08 -22.83 3.54
N ALA A 602 -14.00 -21.98 3.09
CA ALA A 602 -15.40 -22.35 3.11
C ALA A 602 -15.55 -23.51 2.13
N HIS A 603 -15.69 -24.71 2.64
CA HIS A 603 -16.22 -25.79 1.83
C HIS A 603 -17.60 -25.35 1.36
N SER A 604 -17.69 -25.08 0.07
CA SER A 604 -18.95 -24.89 -0.65
C SER A 604 -19.90 -26.04 -0.35
N LEU A 605 -21.07 -25.69 0.07
CA LEU A 605 -22.25 -26.47 -0.28
C LEU A 605 -22.67 -26.15 -1.71
#